data_968793c1e9d2cfada7856f3ea3d0e631
#
_entry.id   968793c1e9d2cfada7856f3ea3d0e631
#
_cell.length_a   1.000
_cell.length_b   1.000
_cell.length_c   1.000
_cell.angle_alpha   90.00
_cell.angle_beta   90.00
_cell.angle_gamma   90.00
#
_symmetry.space_group_name_H-M   'P 1'
#
loop_
_entity.id
_entity.type
_entity.pdbx_description
1 polymer ?
#
loop_
_entity_poly.entity_id
_entity_poly.type
_entity_poly.pdbx_seq_one_letter_code
_entity_poly.pdbx_strand_id
1 'polypeptide(L)'
;DDYAKEVDENVREYHDSCNRYEKLQKQLDEHIDFAEKRKTQRFYKSEIQRFSKEKGEKEGRIEACKKRIETTEKEMQSLEARNERNRIWRQRLEIAEELYRQLDKEFSEQENKIFLELNRQIQENFSKMFNAKDKKIELTPKYEIQMLYRTQQGYREEKNLSEGEKIARNFAFIVTIMDFSRRKKQEKTGHETADSDTLPIVLDGPFSKLGDENIELIAKVLPQVSEQVIIFMLKKDWEYTKLDPYVGSRYYIDKKPEESFATIKPAGRRQFNGKL
;
A
#
# COMPACT_ATOMS: atom_id res chain seq x y z
N ASP A 1 -33.15 68.90 -27.94
CA ASP A 1 -33.01 68.21 -26.62
C ASP A 1 -33.85 66.95 -26.49
N ASP A 2 -35.00 66.81 -27.16
CA ASP A 2 -35.82 65.61 -27.07
C ASP A 2 -35.19 64.37 -27.79
N TYR A 3 -34.52 64.60 -28.93
CA TYR A 3 -33.87 63.56 -29.70
C TYR A 3 -32.69 62.93 -28.97
N ALA A 4 -31.97 63.65 -28.15
CA ALA A 4 -30.86 63.17 -27.33
C ALA A 4 -31.38 62.25 -26.17
N LYS A 5 -32.55 62.62 -25.64
CA LYS A 5 -33.20 61.79 -24.60
C LYS A 5 -33.73 60.50 -25.17
N GLU A 6 -34.32 60.54 -26.38
CA GLU A 6 -34.83 59.35 -27.06
C GLU A 6 -33.69 58.38 -27.45
N VAL A 7 -32.52 58.89 -27.84
CA VAL A 7 -31.32 58.14 -28.13
C VAL A 7 -30.77 57.48 -26.84
N ASP A 8 -30.71 58.22 -25.73
CA ASP A 8 -30.25 57.74 -24.44
C ASP A 8 -31.18 56.64 -23.87
N GLU A 9 -32.51 56.80 -24.10
CA GLU A 9 -33.49 55.79 -23.69
C GLU A 9 -33.36 54.52 -24.51
N ASN A 10 -33.20 54.60 -25.82
CA ASN A 10 -32.98 53.48 -26.72
C ASN A 10 -31.64 52.77 -26.40
N VAL A 11 -30.59 53.49 -26.05
CA VAL A 11 -29.29 52.90 -25.63
C VAL A 11 -29.43 52.15 -24.31
N ARG A 12 -30.21 52.68 -23.37
CA ARG A 12 -30.50 51.97 -22.10
C ARG A 12 -31.31 50.68 -22.33
N GLU A 13 -32.36 50.78 -23.15
CA GLU A 13 -33.16 49.59 -23.49
C GLU A 13 -32.34 48.54 -24.22
N TYR A 14 -31.42 48.95 -25.10
CA TYR A 14 -30.51 48.01 -25.76
C TYR A 14 -29.56 47.31 -24.74
N HIS A 15 -28.98 48.08 -23.81
CA HIS A 15 -28.13 47.54 -22.76
C HIS A 15 -28.89 46.61 -21.85
N ASP A 16 -30.09 46.93 -21.45
CA ASP A 16 -30.95 46.06 -20.63
C ASP A 16 -31.33 44.78 -21.37
N SER A 17 -31.59 44.89 -22.67
CA SER A 17 -31.85 43.71 -23.52
C SER A 17 -30.64 42.80 -23.66
N CYS A 18 -29.43 43.35 -23.82
CA CYS A 18 -28.17 42.62 -23.82
C CYS A 18 -27.92 41.91 -22.48
N ASN A 19 -28.12 42.58 -21.38
CA ASN A 19 -27.96 42.03 -20.05
C ASN A 19 -28.98 40.89 -19.78
N ARG A 20 -30.22 41.04 -20.28
CA ARG A 20 -31.23 39.97 -20.22
C ARG A 20 -30.83 38.78 -21.07
N TYR A 21 -30.31 39.01 -22.27
CA TYR A 21 -29.83 37.96 -23.16
C TYR A 21 -28.68 37.15 -22.52
N GLU A 22 -27.69 37.82 -21.95
CA GLU A 22 -26.56 37.19 -21.26
C GLU A 22 -27.04 36.36 -20.05
N LYS A 23 -28.00 36.88 -19.28
CA LYS A 23 -28.61 36.15 -18.16
C LYS A 23 -29.35 34.89 -18.64
N LEU A 24 -30.13 35.01 -19.72
CA LEU A 24 -30.86 33.88 -20.29
C LEU A 24 -29.90 32.84 -20.88
N GLN A 25 -28.80 33.29 -21.49
CA GLN A 25 -27.80 32.40 -22.03
C GLN A 25 -27.08 31.60 -20.92
N LYS A 26 -26.70 32.27 -19.82
CA LYS A 26 -26.18 31.58 -18.64
C LYS A 26 -27.17 30.57 -18.03
N GLN A 27 -28.44 30.95 -17.92
CA GLN A 27 -29.48 30.05 -17.46
C GLN A 27 -29.70 28.85 -18.40
N LEU A 28 -29.57 29.05 -19.71
CA LEU A 28 -29.65 27.99 -20.71
C LEU A 28 -28.48 27.02 -20.57
N ASP A 29 -27.26 27.52 -20.40
CA ASP A 29 -26.05 26.70 -20.17
C ASP A 29 -26.16 25.91 -18.87
N GLU A 30 -26.68 26.51 -17.79
CA GLU A 30 -26.97 25.84 -16.53
C GLU A 30 -28.06 24.73 -16.74
N HIS A 31 -29.05 24.98 -17.58
CA HIS A 31 -30.08 23.97 -17.91
C HIS A 31 -29.54 22.78 -18.70
N ILE A 32 -28.56 23.01 -19.61
CA ILE A 32 -27.91 21.92 -20.36
C ILE A 32 -27.13 21.03 -19.40
N ASP A 33 -26.37 21.62 -18.46
CA ASP A 33 -25.68 20.87 -17.42
C ASP A 33 -26.63 20.08 -16.49
N PHE A 34 -27.79 20.64 -16.18
CA PHE A 34 -28.86 19.95 -15.46
C PHE A 34 -29.45 18.77 -16.22
N ALA A 35 -29.57 18.85 -17.54
CA ALA A 35 -30.09 17.74 -18.35
C ALA A 35 -29.12 16.55 -18.35
N GLU A 36 -27.83 16.81 -18.43
CA GLU A 36 -26.79 15.79 -18.39
C GLU A 36 -26.68 15.17 -16.99
N LYS A 37 -26.72 15.98 -15.95
CA LYS A 37 -26.78 15.52 -14.55
C LYS A 37 -28.02 14.68 -14.27
N ARG A 38 -29.19 15.06 -14.80
CA ARG A 38 -30.42 14.26 -14.70
C ARG A 38 -30.31 12.91 -15.44
N LYS A 39 -29.64 12.89 -16.61
CA LYS A 39 -29.41 11.64 -17.36
C LYS A 39 -28.52 10.68 -16.56
N THR A 40 -27.44 11.21 -16.03
CA THR A 40 -26.50 10.48 -15.16
C THR A 40 -27.19 10.00 -13.87
N GLN A 41 -28.01 10.84 -13.26
CA GLN A 41 -28.79 10.48 -12.08
C GLN A 41 -29.80 9.35 -12.37
N ARG A 42 -30.48 9.41 -13.53
CA ARG A 42 -31.42 8.34 -13.94
C ARG A 42 -30.67 7.03 -14.18
N PHE A 43 -29.49 7.09 -14.82
CA PHE A 43 -28.65 5.92 -15.02
C PHE A 43 -28.26 5.27 -13.71
N TYR A 44 -27.68 6.03 -12.78
CA TYR A 44 -27.31 5.49 -11.48
C TYR A 44 -28.53 5.00 -10.68
N LYS A 45 -29.65 5.68 -10.77
CA LYS A 45 -30.89 5.22 -10.11
C LYS A 45 -31.36 3.88 -10.65
N SER A 46 -31.30 3.66 -11.96
CA SER A 46 -31.61 2.36 -12.57
C SER A 46 -30.63 1.25 -12.16
N GLU A 47 -29.33 1.58 -12.09
CA GLU A 47 -28.31 0.62 -11.62
C GLU A 47 -28.51 0.25 -10.13
N ILE A 48 -28.78 1.24 -9.29
CA ILE A 48 -29.11 1.00 -7.87
C ILE A 48 -30.34 0.08 -7.75
N GLN A 49 -31.38 0.32 -8.54
CA GLN A 49 -32.58 -0.53 -8.54
C GLN A 49 -32.25 -1.96 -8.98
N ARG A 50 -31.42 -2.12 -10.05
CA ARG A 50 -30.96 -3.43 -10.51
C ARG A 50 -30.20 -4.17 -9.44
N PHE A 51 -29.17 -3.51 -8.85
CA PHE A 51 -28.38 -4.12 -7.77
C PHE A 51 -29.20 -4.41 -6.52
N SER A 52 -30.16 -3.55 -6.18
CA SER A 52 -31.05 -3.79 -5.06
C SER A 52 -31.92 -5.04 -5.29
N LYS A 53 -32.41 -5.24 -6.53
CA LYS A 53 -33.16 -6.44 -6.90
C LYS A 53 -32.28 -7.70 -6.85
N GLU A 54 -31.07 -7.64 -7.45
CA GLU A 54 -30.12 -8.76 -7.42
C GLU A 54 -29.71 -9.11 -5.98
N LYS A 55 -29.52 -8.07 -5.15
CA LYS A 55 -29.24 -8.26 -3.72
C LYS A 55 -30.39 -8.98 -3.02
N GLY A 56 -31.63 -8.52 -3.22
CA GLY A 56 -32.81 -9.16 -2.65
C GLY A 56 -32.98 -10.64 -3.07
N GLU A 57 -32.72 -10.94 -4.36
CA GLU A 57 -32.75 -12.32 -4.86
C GLU A 57 -31.67 -13.20 -4.20
N LYS A 58 -30.46 -12.67 -4.06
CA LYS A 58 -29.36 -13.39 -3.38
C LYS A 58 -29.64 -13.57 -1.88
N GLU A 59 -30.15 -12.55 -1.21
CA GLU A 59 -30.59 -12.64 0.19
C GLU A 59 -31.68 -13.69 0.37
N GLY A 60 -32.68 -13.72 -0.53
CA GLY A 60 -33.72 -14.74 -0.52
C GLY A 60 -33.18 -16.15 -0.73
N ARG A 61 -32.19 -16.33 -1.62
CA ARG A 61 -31.52 -17.64 -1.80
C ARG A 61 -30.71 -18.05 -0.57
N ILE A 62 -30.02 -17.10 0.06
CA ILE A 62 -29.27 -17.35 1.30
C ILE A 62 -30.24 -17.80 2.39
N GLU A 63 -31.36 -17.12 2.56
CA GLU A 63 -32.35 -17.44 3.59
C GLU A 63 -32.99 -18.81 3.33
N ALA A 64 -33.30 -19.15 2.06
CA ALA A 64 -33.79 -20.47 1.69
C ALA A 64 -32.75 -21.56 1.98
N CYS A 65 -31.48 -21.30 1.68
CA CYS A 65 -30.39 -22.25 2.00
C CYS A 65 -30.26 -22.44 3.52
N LYS A 66 -30.31 -21.36 4.30
CA LYS A 66 -30.25 -21.44 5.77
C LYS A 66 -31.37 -22.31 6.32
N LYS A 67 -32.61 -22.11 5.86
CA LYS A 67 -33.76 -22.93 6.29
C LYS A 67 -33.58 -24.41 5.90
N ARG A 68 -33.02 -24.69 4.72
CA ARG A 68 -32.72 -26.07 4.32
C ARG A 68 -31.66 -26.70 5.22
N ILE A 69 -30.61 -25.96 5.53
CA ILE A 69 -29.56 -26.41 6.47
C ILE A 69 -30.18 -26.75 7.82
N GLU A 70 -30.98 -25.84 8.38
CA GLU A 70 -31.62 -26.04 9.70
C GLU A 70 -32.55 -27.26 9.71
N THR A 71 -33.36 -27.47 8.63
CA THR A 71 -34.19 -28.69 8.52
C THR A 71 -33.37 -29.95 8.41
N THR A 72 -32.32 -29.95 7.58
CA THR A 72 -31.45 -31.11 7.39
C THR A 72 -30.70 -31.43 8.68
N GLU A 73 -30.23 -30.43 9.41
CA GLU A 73 -29.58 -30.60 10.72
C GLU A 73 -30.55 -31.20 11.76
N LYS A 74 -31.80 -30.75 11.81
CA LYS A 74 -32.83 -31.35 12.69
C LYS A 74 -33.10 -32.83 12.32
N GLU A 75 -33.24 -33.13 11.03
CA GLU A 75 -33.39 -34.50 10.55
C GLU A 75 -32.19 -35.34 10.88
N MET A 76 -30.97 -34.84 10.67
CA MET A 76 -29.72 -35.49 11.03
C MET A 76 -29.65 -35.79 12.53
N GLN A 77 -29.96 -34.79 13.37
CA GLN A 77 -30.02 -34.98 14.82
C GLN A 77 -31.05 -36.06 15.25
N SER A 78 -32.22 -36.10 14.56
CA SER A 78 -33.22 -37.11 14.85
C SER A 78 -32.81 -38.53 14.47
N LEU A 79 -32.06 -38.65 13.35
CA LEU A 79 -31.50 -39.93 12.89
C LEU A 79 -30.31 -40.38 13.76
N GLU A 80 -29.47 -39.44 14.16
CA GLU A 80 -28.32 -39.70 15.02
C GLU A 80 -28.72 -40.09 16.45
N ALA A 81 -29.83 -39.50 17.00
CA ALA A 81 -30.35 -39.85 18.31
C ALA A 81 -30.83 -41.33 18.40
N ARG A 82 -31.07 -41.96 17.23
CA ARG A 82 -31.46 -43.37 17.15
C ARG A 82 -30.27 -44.36 17.08
N ASN A 83 -29.02 -43.84 16.95
CA ASN A 83 -27.87 -44.70 16.73
C ASN A 83 -26.75 -44.44 17.75
N GLU A 84 -26.63 -45.32 18.75
CA GLU A 84 -25.65 -45.22 19.84
C GLU A 84 -24.16 -45.18 19.37
N ARG A 85 -23.89 -45.72 18.16
CA ARG A 85 -22.59 -45.64 17.52
C ARG A 85 -22.14 -44.24 17.18
N ASN A 86 -23.08 -43.35 16.94
CA ASN A 86 -22.75 -41.97 16.49
C ASN A 86 -22.41 -41.04 17.67
N ARG A 87 -22.63 -41.49 18.92
CA ARG A 87 -22.27 -40.70 20.11
C ARG A 87 -20.77 -40.42 20.19
N ILE A 88 -19.95 -41.41 19.87
CA ILE A 88 -18.48 -41.25 19.88
C ILE A 88 -18.01 -40.28 18.79
N TRP A 89 -18.62 -40.38 17.60
CA TRP A 89 -18.29 -39.47 16.50
C TRP A 89 -18.74 -38.04 16.78
N ARG A 90 -19.89 -37.84 17.43
CA ARG A 90 -20.36 -36.52 17.84
C ARG A 90 -19.41 -35.89 18.86
N GLN A 91 -18.98 -36.61 19.87
CA GLN A 91 -18.00 -36.12 20.84
C GLN A 91 -16.66 -35.75 20.17
N ARG A 92 -16.20 -36.54 19.20
CA ARG A 92 -15.00 -36.21 18.43
C ARG A 92 -15.16 -34.95 17.58
N LEU A 93 -16.34 -34.79 16.98
CA LEU A 93 -16.66 -33.58 16.21
C LEU A 93 -16.66 -32.35 17.10
N GLU A 94 -17.33 -32.38 18.23
CA GLU A 94 -17.38 -31.27 19.20
C GLU A 94 -15.96 -30.87 19.66
N ILE A 95 -15.11 -31.87 19.96
CA ILE A 95 -13.72 -31.62 20.34
C ILE A 95 -12.95 -30.98 19.15
N ALA A 96 -13.14 -31.47 17.93
CA ALA A 96 -12.48 -30.93 16.74
C ALA A 96 -12.91 -29.51 16.42
N GLU A 97 -14.21 -29.21 16.56
CA GLU A 97 -14.75 -27.86 16.39
C GLU A 97 -14.23 -26.89 17.45
N GLU A 98 -14.12 -27.33 18.69
CA GLU A 98 -13.55 -26.51 19.76
C GLU A 98 -12.06 -26.27 19.53
N LEU A 99 -11.29 -27.28 19.15
CA LEU A 99 -9.88 -27.15 18.80
C LEU A 99 -9.70 -26.18 17.61
N TYR A 100 -10.53 -26.32 16.57
CA TYR A 100 -10.49 -25.42 15.42
C TYR A 100 -10.77 -23.98 15.86
N ARG A 101 -11.78 -23.74 16.68
CA ARG A 101 -12.12 -22.42 17.20
C ARG A 101 -10.98 -21.79 18.01
N GLN A 102 -10.33 -22.61 18.86
CA GLN A 102 -9.20 -22.15 19.65
C GLN A 102 -7.99 -21.83 18.76
N LEU A 103 -7.68 -22.67 17.77
CA LEU A 103 -6.61 -22.42 16.82
C LEU A 103 -6.86 -21.19 15.96
N ASP A 104 -8.08 -20.99 15.48
CA ASP A 104 -8.46 -19.82 14.69
C ASP A 104 -8.33 -18.54 15.50
N LYS A 105 -8.76 -18.56 16.76
CA LYS A 105 -8.59 -17.44 17.69
C LYS A 105 -7.10 -17.14 17.94
N GLU A 106 -6.31 -18.14 18.28
CA GLU A 106 -4.87 -17.97 18.50
C GLU A 106 -4.16 -17.47 17.26
N PHE A 107 -4.51 -18.00 16.09
CA PHE A 107 -3.97 -17.53 14.80
C PHE A 107 -4.29 -16.06 14.57
N SER A 108 -5.55 -15.66 14.73
CA SER A 108 -5.98 -14.27 14.57
C SER A 108 -5.30 -13.32 15.56
N GLU A 109 -5.12 -13.75 16.81
CA GLU A 109 -4.39 -12.97 17.81
C GLU A 109 -2.90 -12.82 17.46
N GLN A 110 -2.27 -13.89 16.99
CA GLN A 110 -0.87 -13.85 16.55
C GLN A 110 -0.69 -12.99 15.29
N GLU A 111 -1.58 -13.14 14.31
CA GLU A 111 -1.59 -12.32 13.11
C GLU A 111 -1.69 -10.83 13.47
N ASN A 112 -2.62 -10.46 14.34
CA ASN A 112 -2.77 -9.08 14.78
C ASN A 112 -1.54 -8.54 15.52
N LYS A 113 -0.92 -9.35 16.39
CA LYS A 113 0.33 -8.97 17.05
C LYS A 113 1.46 -8.72 16.05
N ILE A 114 1.61 -9.60 15.06
CA ILE A 114 2.60 -9.46 14.00
C ILE A 114 2.32 -8.20 13.16
N PHE A 115 1.06 -7.99 12.79
CA PHE A 115 0.64 -6.80 12.03
C PHE A 115 0.99 -5.51 12.75
N LEU A 116 0.63 -5.39 14.03
CA LEU A 116 0.92 -4.20 14.83
C LEU A 116 2.43 -3.96 14.97
N GLU A 117 3.20 -5.02 15.20
CA GLU A 117 4.66 -4.93 15.32
C GLU A 117 5.32 -4.53 14.00
N LEU A 118 4.91 -5.15 12.87
CA LEU A 118 5.38 -4.76 11.54
C LEU A 118 5.02 -3.31 11.21
N ASN A 119 3.80 -2.89 11.53
CA ASN A 119 3.38 -1.51 11.27
C ASN A 119 4.18 -0.51 12.09
N ARG A 120 4.50 -0.82 13.33
CA ARG A 120 5.39 0.00 14.17
C ARG A 120 6.80 0.07 13.59
N GLN A 121 7.38 -1.08 13.25
CA GLN A 121 8.74 -1.16 12.75
C GLN A 121 8.92 -0.49 11.38
N ILE A 122 7.94 -0.60 10.48
CA ILE A 122 8.02 0.05 9.17
C ILE A 122 8.04 1.59 9.30
N GLN A 123 7.28 2.14 10.24
CA GLN A 123 7.30 3.57 10.53
C GLN A 123 8.64 4.02 11.11
N GLU A 124 9.19 3.26 12.06
CA GLU A 124 10.50 3.54 12.65
C GLU A 124 11.62 3.49 11.61
N ASN A 125 11.65 2.45 10.79
CA ASN A 125 12.66 2.29 9.74
C ASN A 125 12.53 3.38 8.66
N PHE A 126 11.31 3.72 8.27
CA PHE A 126 11.08 4.85 7.37
C PHE A 126 11.65 6.15 7.94
N SER A 127 11.34 6.46 9.19
CA SER A 127 11.84 7.68 9.85
C SER A 127 13.36 7.73 10.00
N LYS A 128 14.02 6.58 10.12
CA LYS A 128 15.49 6.48 10.17
C LYS A 128 16.17 6.71 8.82
N MET A 129 15.49 6.29 7.74
CA MET A 129 16.06 6.31 6.38
C MET A 129 15.67 7.56 5.58
N PHE A 130 14.59 8.23 5.97
CA PHE A 130 14.06 9.35 5.22
C PHE A 130 13.76 10.55 6.12
N ASN A 131 14.31 11.68 5.76
CA ASN A 131 14.07 12.95 6.47
C ASN A 131 12.73 13.57 6.03
N ALA A 132 11.63 12.91 6.33
CA ALA A 132 10.29 13.31 5.91
C ALA A 132 9.37 13.50 7.13
N LYS A 133 9.44 14.67 7.78
CA LYS A 133 8.65 14.99 8.99
C LYS A 133 7.14 15.14 8.72
N ASP A 134 6.77 15.39 7.49
CA ASP A 134 5.41 15.56 7.01
C ASP A 134 4.77 14.28 6.48
N LYS A 135 5.53 13.17 6.47
CA LYS A 135 5.12 11.90 5.86
C LYS A 135 5.28 10.75 6.85
N LYS A 136 4.41 9.78 6.72
CA LYS A 136 4.55 8.49 7.39
C LYS A 136 4.08 7.38 6.46
N ILE A 137 4.49 6.17 6.76
CA ILE A 137 4.01 4.98 6.06
C ILE A 137 3.29 4.07 7.04
N GLU A 138 2.27 3.38 6.55
CA GLU A 138 1.49 2.43 7.33
C GLU A 138 1.18 1.19 6.50
N LEU A 139 1.03 0.05 7.17
CA LEU A 139 0.45 -1.15 6.59
C LEU A 139 -1.07 -1.11 6.71
N THR A 140 -1.75 -1.44 5.62
CA THR A 140 -3.18 -1.72 5.67
C THR A 140 -3.43 -3.12 6.25
N PRO A 141 -4.66 -3.44 6.67
CA PRO A 141 -5.02 -4.81 7.07
C PRO A 141 -4.80 -5.88 5.99
N LYS A 142 -4.59 -5.47 4.75
CA LYS A 142 -4.23 -6.36 3.62
C LYS A 142 -2.72 -6.48 3.41
N TYR A 143 -1.92 -5.95 4.31
CA TYR A 143 -0.46 -5.86 4.20
C TYR A 143 0.04 -5.04 3.00
N GLU A 144 -0.78 -4.13 2.48
CA GLU A 144 -0.37 -3.13 1.50
C GLU A 144 0.25 -1.93 2.21
N ILE A 145 1.30 -1.36 1.63
CA ILE A 145 1.96 -0.20 2.20
C ILE A 145 1.38 1.07 1.59
N GLN A 146 0.85 1.94 2.41
CA GLN A 146 0.41 3.26 2.03
C GLN A 146 1.29 4.35 2.62
N MET A 147 1.47 5.43 1.86
CA MET A 147 2.15 6.63 2.32
C MET A 147 1.13 7.70 2.64
N LEU A 148 1.27 8.30 3.81
CA LEU A 148 0.35 9.30 4.33
C LEU A 148 1.06 10.63 4.49
N TYR A 149 0.40 11.71 4.11
CA TYR A 149 0.88 13.08 4.22
C TYR A 149 0.13 13.81 5.33
N ARG A 150 0.87 14.60 6.08
CA ARG A 150 0.30 15.47 7.10
C ARG A 150 -0.43 16.65 6.46
N THR A 151 -1.71 16.78 6.77
CA THR A 151 -2.55 17.90 6.36
C THR A 151 -3.03 18.67 7.61
N GLN A 152 -3.70 19.79 7.41
CA GLN A 152 -4.31 20.53 8.52
C GLN A 152 -5.39 19.75 9.25
N GLN A 153 -5.99 18.73 8.59
CA GLN A 153 -7.06 17.88 9.13
C GLN A 153 -6.55 16.49 9.58
N GLY A 154 -5.24 16.26 9.63
CA GLY A 154 -4.65 14.98 9.96
C GLY A 154 -3.88 14.38 8.79
N TYR A 155 -3.73 13.05 8.77
CA TYR A 155 -2.99 12.35 7.73
C TYR A 155 -3.93 11.90 6.60
N ARG A 156 -3.49 12.04 5.35
CA ARG A 156 -4.19 11.57 4.15
C ARG A 156 -3.28 10.71 3.28
N GLU A 157 -3.86 9.66 2.70
CA GLU A 157 -3.16 8.84 1.71
C GLU A 157 -2.90 9.65 0.43
N GLU A 158 -1.66 9.57 -0.07
CA GLU A 158 -1.27 10.06 -1.39
C GLU A 158 -1.08 8.89 -2.34
N LYS A 159 -1.87 8.90 -3.40
CA LYS A 159 -1.83 7.85 -4.43
C LYS A 159 -0.78 8.11 -5.50
N ASN A 160 -0.47 9.37 -5.76
CA ASN A 160 0.47 9.79 -6.80
C ASN A 160 1.87 10.04 -6.21
N LEU A 161 2.52 8.96 -5.79
CA LEU A 161 3.87 9.02 -5.26
C LEU A 161 4.89 9.34 -6.36
N SER A 162 5.82 10.23 -6.08
CA SER A 162 7.03 10.41 -6.88
C SER A 162 7.88 9.13 -6.89
N GLU A 163 8.78 9.01 -7.86
CA GLU A 163 9.66 7.82 -7.95
C GLU A 163 10.54 7.67 -6.71
N GLY A 164 11.04 8.77 -6.15
CA GLY A 164 11.80 8.75 -4.90
C GLY A 164 10.97 8.23 -3.72
N GLU A 165 9.72 8.62 -3.61
CA GLU A 165 8.81 8.17 -2.55
C GLU A 165 8.43 6.70 -2.69
N LYS A 166 8.25 6.22 -3.91
CA LYS A 166 8.05 4.78 -4.17
C LYS A 166 9.27 3.97 -3.72
N ILE A 167 10.47 4.44 -4.03
CA ILE A 167 11.72 3.82 -3.61
C ILE A 167 11.81 3.86 -2.08
N ALA A 168 11.56 4.99 -1.45
CA ALA A 168 11.56 5.16 0.00
C ALA A 168 10.63 4.18 0.71
N ARG A 169 9.40 4.08 0.23
CA ARG A 169 8.40 3.14 0.73
C ARG A 169 8.86 1.69 0.61
N ASN A 170 9.39 1.32 -0.56
CA ASN A 170 9.86 -0.05 -0.82
C ASN A 170 11.08 -0.40 0.04
N PHE A 171 12.02 0.53 0.21
CA PHE A 171 13.16 0.33 1.12
C PHE A 171 12.72 0.10 2.56
N ALA A 172 11.85 0.94 3.08
CA ALA A 172 11.34 0.80 4.44
C ALA A 172 10.69 -0.57 4.66
N PHE A 173 9.96 -1.08 3.65
CA PHE A 173 9.36 -2.41 3.71
C PHE A 173 10.41 -3.52 3.73
N ILE A 174 11.32 -3.52 2.77
CA ILE A 174 12.37 -4.56 2.67
C ILE A 174 13.19 -4.62 3.96
N VAL A 175 13.65 -3.47 4.44
CA VAL A 175 14.42 -3.36 5.68
C VAL A 175 13.63 -3.89 6.88
N THR A 176 12.33 -3.56 6.94
CA THR A 176 11.48 -4.01 8.04
C THR A 176 11.27 -5.52 8.02
N ILE A 177 10.98 -6.11 6.87
CA ILE A 177 10.80 -7.57 6.77
C ILE A 177 12.09 -8.32 7.13
N MET A 178 13.25 -7.83 6.69
CA MET A 178 14.53 -8.44 7.02
C MET A 178 14.86 -8.33 8.51
N ASP A 179 14.69 -7.15 9.11
CA ASP A 179 14.94 -6.95 10.53
C ASP A 179 13.98 -7.80 11.39
N PHE A 180 12.71 -7.85 11.00
CA PHE A 180 11.69 -8.69 11.65
C PHE A 180 12.06 -10.18 11.56
N SER A 181 12.43 -10.66 10.38
CA SER A 181 12.84 -12.05 10.17
C SER A 181 14.05 -12.43 11.03
N ARG A 182 15.06 -11.56 11.08
CA ARG A 182 16.25 -11.74 11.91
C ARG A 182 15.91 -11.85 13.40
N ARG A 183 15.10 -10.92 13.91
CA ARG A 183 14.68 -10.93 15.34
C ARG A 183 13.90 -12.16 15.71
N LYS A 184 12.97 -12.59 14.86
CA LYS A 184 12.16 -13.79 15.08
C LYS A 184 13.00 -15.06 15.08
N LYS A 185 14.05 -15.11 14.30
CA LYS A 185 14.99 -16.23 14.30
C LYS A 185 15.80 -16.27 15.61
N GLN A 186 16.30 -15.12 16.07
CA GLN A 186 17.02 -14.99 17.33
C GLN A 186 16.16 -15.40 18.54
N GLU A 187 14.89 -14.97 18.58
CA GLU A 187 13.94 -15.38 19.63
C GLU A 187 13.73 -16.89 19.69
N LYS A 188 13.72 -17.58 18.56
CA LYS A 188 13.49 -19.05 18.49
C LYS A 188 14.71 -19.87 18.85
N THR A 189 15.91 -19.41 18.50
CA THR A 189 17.13 -20.20 18.65
C THR A 189 17.86 -19.97 19.98
N GLY A 190 17.55 -18.88 20.68
CA GLY A 190 18.17 -18.58 21.98
C GLY A 190 19.68 -18.35 21.95
N HIS A 191 20.30 -18.45 20.78
CA HIS A 191 21.72 -18.23 20.56
C HIS A 191 21.93 -17.18 19.47
N GLU A 192 22.83 -16.25 19.68
CA GLU A 192 23.54 -15.56 18.60
C GLU A 192 24.37 -16.63 17.86
N THR A 193 23.72 -17.42 17.02
CA THR A 193 24.47 -18.34 16.17
C THR A 193 25.20 -17.51 15.12
N ALA A 194 26.51 -17.56 15.19
CA ALA A 194 27.43 -16.91 14.26
C ALA A 194 27.27 -17.38 12.79
N ASP A 195 26.51 -18.44 12.58
CA ASP A 195 26.03 -18.89 11.26
C ASP A 195 24.70 -18.21 10.96
N SER A 196 24.78 -16.93 10.67
CA SER A 196 23.62 -16.17 10.22
C SER A 196 23.35 -16.48 8.76
N ASP A 197 22.33 -17.29 8.50
CA ASP A 197 21.63 -17.30 7.20
C ASP A 197 20.92 -15.97 6.97
N THR A 198 21.64 -14.87 7.12
CA THR A 198 21.14 -13.55 6.73
C THR A 198 21.14 -13.50 5.22
N LEU A 199 19.97 -13.34 4.65
CA LEU A 199 19.82 -13.21 3.21
C LEU A 199 20.58 -11.96 2.73
N PRO A 200 21.39 -12.06 1.67
CA PRO A 200 22.02 -10.89 1.09
C PRO A 200 20.99 -9.97 0.46
N ILE A 201 21.16 -8.67 0.64
CA ILE A 201 20.37 -7.67 -0.06
C ILE A 201 21.03 -7.36 -1.40
N VAL A 202 20.29 -7.52 -2.48
CA VAL A 202 20.74 -7.14 -3.82
C VAL A 202 19.88 -6.01 -4.34
N LEU A 203 20.51 -4.89 -4.68
CA LEU A 203 19.84 -3.67 -5.12
C LEU A 203 20.34 -3.27 -6.51
N ASP A 204 19.44 -2.97 -7.43
CA ASP A 204 19.74 -2.48 -8.77
C ASP A 204 19.28 -1.04 -8.93
N GLY A 205 20.22 -0.12 -9.15
CA GLY A 205 19.99 1.31 -9.34
C GLY A 205 19.19 2.01 -8.23
N PRO A 206 19.37 1.67 -6.93
CA PRO A 206 18.43 2.05 -5.91
C PRO A 206 18.41 3.54 -5.56
N PHE A 207 19.46 4.27 -5.92
CA PHE A 207 19.66 5.66 -5.47
C PHE A 207 19.41 6.71 -6.53
N SER A 208 19.18 6.33 -7.79
CA SER A 208 19.09 7.24 -8.95
C SER A 208 17.99 8.31 -8.84
N LYS A 209 17.02 8.13 -7.95
CA LYS A 209 15.86 9.02 -7.75
C LYS A 209 15.72 9.52 -6.31
N LEU A 210 16.73 9.30 -5.47
CA LEU A 210 16.77 9.74 -4.08
C LEU A 210 17.68 10.96 -3.93
N GLY A 211 17.33 11.84 -2.99
CA GLY A 211 18.19 12.96 -2.60
C GLY A 211 19.37 12.48 -1.72
N ASP A 212 20.46 13.22 -1.76
CA ASP A 212 21.73 12.87 -1.10
C ASP A 212 21.59 12.55 0.39
N GLU A 213 20.76 13.31 1.12
CA GLU A 213 20.50 13.09 2.54
C GLU A 213 19.89 11.71 2.81
N ASN A 214 18.93 11.30 1.99
CA ASN A 214 18.27 10.01 2.13
C ASN A 214 19.21 8.85 1.77
N ILE A 215 20.07 9.03 0.76
CA ILE A 215 21.08 8.05 0.39
C ILE A 215 22.04 7.80 1.57
N GLU A 216 22.49 8.84 2.24
CA GLU A 216 23.38 8.72 3.41
C GLU A 216 22.68 8.02 4.58
N LEU A 217 21.42 8.34 4.84
CA LEU A 217 20.64 7.69 5.90
C LEU A 217 20.43 6.21 5.62
N ILE A 218 20.08 5.85 4.37
CA ILE A 218 19.91 4.46 3.94
C ILE A 218 21.24 3.70 4.07
N ALA A 219 22.37 4.30 3.64
CA ALA A 219 23.69 3.69 3.75
C ALA A 219 24.08 3.35 5.18
N LYS A 220 23.64 4.12 6.15
CA LYS A 220 23.85 3.83 7.59
C LYS A 220 22.99 2.69 8.13
N VAL A 221 21.81 2.49 7.56
CA VAL A 221 20.84 1.48 8.03
C VAL A 221 21.10 0.11 7.40
N LEU A 222 21.44 0.06 6.12
CA LEU A 222 21.61 -1.19 5.37
C LEU A 222 22.58 -2.20 6.03
N PRO A 223 23.77 -1.80 6.55
CA PRO A 223 24.69 -2.73 7.20
C PRO A 223 24.16 -3.29 8.52
N GLN A 224 23.15 -2.63 9.13
CA GLN A 224 22.54 -3.09 10.38
C GLN A 224 21.48 -4.18 10.12
N VAL A 225 20.98 -4.29 8.90
CA VAL A 225 19.88 -5.18 8.54
C VAL A 225 20.39 -6.45 7.87
N SER A 226 21.47 -6.37 7.11
CA SER A 226 22.07 -7.50 6.41
C SER A 226 23.59 -7.46 6.49
N GLU A 227 24.20 -8.62 6.65
CA GLU A 227 25.67 -8.78 6.66
C GLU A 227 26.28 -8.57 5.26
N GLN A 228 25.50 -8.82 4.23
CA GLN A 228 25.95 -8.62 2.85
C GLN A 228 24.94 -7.79 2.06
N VAL A 229 25.41 -6.64 1.57
CA VAL A 229 24.64 -5.77 0.67
C VAL A 229 25.39 -5.61 -0.64
N ILE A 230 24.76 -5.98 -1.74
CA ILE A 230 25.29 -5.86 -3.09
C ILE A 230 24.48 -4.80 -3.82
N ILE A 231 25.15 -3.76 -4.32
CA ILE A 231 24.48 -2.66 -5.01
C ILE A 231 25.03 -2.54 -6.42
N PHE A 232 24.16 -2.66 -7.40
CA PHE A 232 24.47 -2.34 -8.80
C PHE A 232 24.06 -0.89 -9.08
N MET A 233 24.97 -0.12 -9.68
CA MET A 233 24.68 1.27 -10.04
C MET A 233 25.55 1.74 -11.20
N LEU A 234 25.11 2.80 -11.86
CA LEU A 234 25.90 3.43 -12.90
C LEU A 234 27.05 4.23 -12.28
N LYS A 235 28.18 4.32 -13.00
CA LYS A 235 29.35 5.09 -12.55
C LYS A 235 28.99 6.55 -12.22
N LYS A 236 28.16 7.17 -13.04
CA LYS A 236 27.68 8.55 -12.80
C LYS A 236 26.91 8.69 -11.49
N ASP A 237 26.05 7.71 -11.16
CA ASP A 237 25.25 7.74 -9.93
C ASP A 237 26.14 7.55 -8.70
N TRP A 238 27.21 6.71 -8.83
CA TRP A 238 28.20 6.53 -7.78
C TRP A 238 28.91 7.84 -7.41
N GLU A 239 29.30 8.64 -8.39
CA GLU A 239 30.04 9.88 -8.18
C GLU A 239 29.28 10.93 -7.37
N TYR A 240 27.95 10.88 -7.41
CA TYR A 240 27.06 11.75 -6.63
C TYR A 240 26.70 11.18 -5.24
N THR A 241 26.89 9.88 -5.03
CA THR A 241 26.58 9.25 -3.74
C THR A 241 27.81 9.34 -2.83
N LYS A 242 27.65 9.75 -1.60
CA LYS A 242 28.75 9.75 -0.59
C LYS A 242 28.83 8.38 0.09
N LEU A 243 28.79 7.29 -0.69
CA LEU A 243 28.74 5.93 -0.16
C LEU A 243 30.12 5.33 0.17
N ASP A 244 31.20 5.92 -0.29
CA ASP A 244 32.58 5.41 -0.10
C ASP A 244 32.88 4.96 1.35
N PRO A 245 32.45 5.64 2.41
CA PRO A 245 32.71 5.22 3.81
C PRO A 245 32.02 3.91 4.20
N TYR A 246 30.96 3.53 3.49
CA TYR A 246 30.10 2.38 3.84
C TYR A 246 30.36 1.16 2.96
N VAL A 247 31.27 1.24 1.98
CA VAL A 247 31.50 0.20 0.98
C VAL A 247 32.81 -0.54 1.24
N GLY A 248 32.71 -1.84 1.52
CA GLY A 248 33.87 -2.71 1.74
C GLY A 248 34.65 -3.05 0.47
N SER A 249 33.98 -3.26 -0.62
CA SER A 249 34.60 -3.61 -1.92
C SER A 249 33.80 -3.03 -3.08
N ARG A 250 34.50 -2.64 -4.14
CA ARG A 250 33.91 -2.08 -5.34
C ARG A 250 34.45 -2.79 -6.58
N TYR A 251 33.56 -3.05 -7.52
CA TYR A 251 33.89 -3.73 -8.78
C TYR A 251 33.31 -2.95 -9.96
N TYR A 252 33.97 -3.01 -11.10
CA TYR A 252 33.43 -2.53 -12.35
C TYR A 252 33.03 -3.70 -13.24
N ILE A 253 31.84 -3.60 -13.81
CA ILE A 253 31.39 -4.51 -14.87
C ILE A 253 31.75 -3.85 -16.19
N ASP A 254 32.70 -4.44 -16.89
CA ASP A 254 33.20 -3.98 -18.20
C ASP A 254 32.63 -4.90 -19.27
N LYS A 255 31.83 -4.32 -20.17
CA LYS A 255 31.26 -5.02 -21.32
C LYS A 255 31.52 -4.19 -22.57
N LYS A 256 32.30 -4.75 -23.49
CA LYS A 256 32.47 -4.13 -24.80
C LYS A 256 31.25 -4.42 -25.68
N PRO A 257 30.88 -3.50 -26.61
CA PRO A 257 29.71 -3.69 -27.48
C PRO A 257 29.79 -4.93 -28.35
N GLU A 258 31.02 -5.35 -28.71
CA GLU A 258 31.31 -6.44 -29.62
C GLU A 258 31.43 -7.81 -28.93
N GLU A 259 31.44 -7.83 -27.57
CA GLU A 259 31.63 -9.04 -26.79
C GLU A 259 30.27 -9.54 -26.23
N SER A 260 30.06 -10.85 -26.29
CA SER A 260 28.85 -11.48 -25.71
C SER A 260 28.95 -11.68 -24.20
N PHE A 261 30.09 -11.38 -23.58
CA PHE A 261 30.35 -11.54 -22.16
C PHE A 261 30.76 -10.21 -21.52
N ALA A 262 30.62 -10.10 -20.20
CA ALA A 262 31.10 -9.00 -19.40
C ALA A 262 32.20 -9.49 -18.45
N THR A 263 33.17 -8.65 -18.14
CA THR A 263 34.23 -8.94 -17.16
C THR A 263 34.02 -8.11 -15.89
N ILE A 264 34.27 -8.72 -14.75
CA ILE A 264 34.23 -8.04 -13.46
C ILE A 264 35.67 -7.72 -13.04
N LYS A 265 35.95 -6.44 -12.84
CA LYS A 265 37.28 -5.95 -12.44
C LYS A 265 37.20 -5.27 -11.08
N PRO A 266 38.10 -5.56 -10.12
CA PRO A 266 38.12 -4.83 -8.85
C PRO A 266 38.50 -3.36 -9.11
N ALA A 267 37.74 -2.44 -8.55
CA ALA A 267 38.08 -1.04 -8.50
C ALA A 267 38.93 -0.81 -7.25
N GLY A 268 40.23 -0.64 -7.40
CA GLY A 268 41.28 -0.58 -6.37
C GLY A 268 40.80 -0.27 -4.94
N ARG A 269 41.29 -1.02 -3.98
CA ARG A 269 40.99 -0.84 -2.56
C ARG A 269 41.50 0.52 -2.10
N ARG A 270 40.61 1.42 -1.62
CA ARG A 270 41.05 2.37 -0.60
C ARG A 270 41.22 1.58 0.69
N GLN A 271 42.41 1.66 1.31
CA GLN A 271 42.67 1.06 2.60
C GLN A 271 41.64 1.55 3.60
N PHE A 272 40.88 0.63 4.14
CA PHE A 272 40.02 0.87 5.29
C PHE A 272 40.95 1.09 6.50
N ASN A 273 41.18 2.33 6.89
CA ASN A 273 41.69 2.64 8.22
C ASN A 273 40.53 2.43 9.19
N GLY A 274 40.41 1.19 9.68
CA GLY A 274 39.42 0.81 10.64
C GLY A 274 39.62 1.55 11.97
N LYS A 275 38.62 2.31 12.35
CA LYS A 275 38.22 2.47 13.76
C LYS A 275 36.72 2.20 13.78
N LEU A 276 36.40 1.01 14.25
CA LEU A 276 35.10 0.69 14.83
C LEU A 276 34.92 1.45 16.15
#